data_3f54a7a2b58dc6ca37b534ea8683936c
#
_entry.id   3f54a7a2b58dc6ca37b534ea8683936c
#
_cell.length_a   1.000
_cell.length_b   1.000
_cell.length_c   1.000
_cell.angle_alpha   90.00
_cell.angle_beta   90.00
_cell.angle_gamma   90.00
#
_symmetry.space_group_name_H-M   'P 1'
#
loop_
_entity.id
_entity.type
_entity.pdbx_description
1 polymer ?
#
loop_
_entity_poly.entity_id
_entity_poly.type
_entity_poly.pdbx_seq_one_letter_code
_entity_poly.pdbx_strand_id
1 'polypeptide(L)'
;SYYLSNGKWPVSCVIRVPIGAYGSGGPYHSSSVESVLTNIRGIKVVYPSTGADLKGLLKAAYYDPNPVVLLEHKGLYWSKIKGTEESMSIEPSADYVIPIGKARTVREAVADEIEKGNSLGIITYGRGVYWSLEAMKGNEDRIELLDLRSLNPIDHDAMNTLCKKHGKVLL
;
A
#
# COMPACT_ATOMS: atom_id res chain seq x y z
N SER A 1 -13.69 11.45 21.02
CA SER A 1 -14.76 12.46 20.87
C SER A 1 -15.95 11.93 20.08
N TYR A 2 -15.74 11.35 18.88
CA TYR A 2 -16.83 10.83 18.05
C TYR A 2 -17.71 9.79 18.78
N TYR A 3 -17.12 8.79 19.38
CA TYR A 3 -17.85 7.76 20.12
C TYR A 3 -18.60 8.32 21.34
N LEU A 4 -17.91 9.14 22.15
CA LEU A 4 -18.49 9.73 23.35
C LEU A 4 -19.60 10.75 23.05
N SER A 5 -19.58 11.35 21.87
CA SER A 5 -20.61 12.29 21.42
C SER A 5 -21.76 11.64 20.67
N ASN A 6 -21.75 10.31 20.54
CA ASN A 6 -22.71 9.58 19.70
C ASN A 6 -22.76 10.11 18.25
N GLY A 7 -21.59 10.34 17.68
CA GLY A 7 -21.41 10.84 16.32
C GLY A 7 -21.64 12.33 16.09
N LYS A 8 -21.93 13.10 17.14
CA LYS A 8 -22.18 14.55 17.00
C LYS A 8 -20.90 15.37 16.73
N TRP A 9 -19.75 14.83 17.11
CA TRP A 9 -18.45 15.50 16.93
C TRP A 9 -17.55 14.66 16.02
N PRO A 10 -17.68 14.77 14.70
CA PRO A 10 -16.82 14.06 13.78
C PRO A 10 -15.37 14.54 13.92
N VAL A 11 -14.43 13.63 13.66
CA VAL A 11 -13.00 13.93 13.61
C VAL A 11 -12.51 13.60 12.21
N SER A 12 -12.54 14.59 11.32
CA SER A 12 -11.99 14.45 9.96
C SER A 12 -10.61 15.09 9.97
N CYS A 13 -9.58 14.26 9.83
CA CYS A 13 -8.20 14.73 9.74
C CYS A 13 -7.32 13.77 8.93
N VAL A 14 -6.29 14.32 8.31
CA VAL A 14 -5.24 13.54 7.63
C VAL A 14 -3.96 13.66 8.45
N ILE A 15 -3.42 12.54 8.86
CA ILE A 15 -2.17 12.46 9.63
C ILE A 15 -1.11 11.81 8.73
N ARG A 16 -0.13 12.59 8.29
CA ARG A 16 1.00 12.09 7.52
C ARG A 16 2.11 11.64 8.45
N VAL A 17 2.54 10.40 8.30
CA VAL A 17 3.54 9.77 9.17
C VAL A 17 4.71 9.26 8.33
N PRO A 18 5.86 9.94 8.35
CA PRO A 18 7.08 9.40 7.77
C PRO A 18 7.53 8.16 8.54
N ILE A 19 7.73 7.04 7.83
CA ILE A 19 8.14 5.76 8.41
C ILE A 19 9.33 5.15 7.68
N GLY A 20 9.84 4.06 8.22
CA GLY A 20 10.90 3.26 7.63
C GLY A 20 12.28 3.92 7.70
N ALA A 21 13.31 3.13 7.39
CA ALA A 21 14.69 3.57 7.41
C ALA A 21 15.08 4.24 6.08
N TYR A 22 15.75 5.39 6.19
CA TYR A 22 16.52 6.00 5.11
C TYR A 22 17.61 6.90 5.72
N GLY A 23 18.86 6.62 5.37
CA GLY A 23 19.99 7.24 6.05
C GLY A 23 20.25 6.63 7.44
N SER A 24 21.16 7.17 8.19
CA SER A 24 21.61 6.61 9.47
C SER A 24 20.87 7.25 10.66
N GLY A 25 19.55 7.34 10.60
CA GLY A 25 18.72 8.02 11.62
C GLY A 25 18.56 7.26 12.95
N GLY A 26 19.11 6.05 13.05
CA GLY A 26 18.96 5.21 14.24
C GLY A 26 17.50 4.75 14.49
N PRO A 27 17.23 4.06 15.62
CA PRO A 27 15.93 3.48 15.89
C PRO A 27 14.81 4.51 16.04
N TYR A 28 15.11 5.71 16.53
CA TYR A 28 14.11 6.77 16.75
C TYR A 28 13.58 7.39 15.47
N HIS A 29 14.28 7.22 14.34
CA HIS A 29 13.91 7.79 13.04
C HIS A 29 13.70 6.72 11.96
N SER A 30 13.60 5.45 12.33
CA SER A 30 13.53 4.33 11.38
C SER A 30 12.39 3.36 11.69
N SER A 31 11.50 3.74 12.60
CA SER A 31 10.39 2.88 13.01
C SER A 31 9.37 2.67 11.89
N SER A 32 8.79 1.49 11.89
CA SER A 32 7.60 1.12 11.13
C SER A 32 6.48 0.83 12.13
N VAL A 33 5.35 1.51 11.98
CA VAL A 33 4.29 1.58 13.01
C VAL A 33 2.95 1.03 12.52
N GLU A 34 2.94 0.33 11.40
CA GLU A 34 1.75 -0.20 10.74
C GLU A 34 0.89 -1.03 11.70
N SER A 35 1.51 -1.98 12.41
CA SER A 35 0.82 -2.88 13.32
C SER A 35 0.17 -2.16 14.51
N VAL A 36 0.77 -1.08 14.98
CA VAL A 36 0.19 -0.25 16.05
C VAL A 36 -1.04 0.48 15.54
N LEU A 37 -0.92 1.13 14.37
CA LEU A 37 -1.99 1.95 13.81
C LEU A 37 -3.19 1.13 13.34
N THR A 38 -2.96 -0.03 12.74
CA THR A 38 -4.05 -0.91 12.28
C THR A 38 -4.87 -1.52 13.43
N ASN A 39 -4.35 -1.53 14.65
CA ASN A 39 -5.09 -1.93 15.85
C ASN A 39 -5.96 -0.82 16.46
N ILE A 40 -5.84 0.42 15.99
CA ILE A 40 -6.66 1.53 16.50
C ILE A 40 -7.99 1.55 15.75
N ARG A 41 -9.07 1.37 16.49
CA ARG A 41 -10.42 1.42 15.89
C ARG A 41 -10.82 2.83 15.52
N GLY A 42 -11.50 2.98 14.37
CA GLY A 42 -12.06 4.26 13.94
C GLY A 42 -11.11 5.13 13.14
N ILE A 43 -9.90 4.65 12.81
CA ILE A 43 -9.00 5.30 11.87
C ILE A 43 -8.82 4.46 10.61
N LYS A 44 -8.56 5.11 9.49
CA LYS A 44 -8.12 4.46 8.26
C LYS A 44 -6.60 4.58 8.13
N VAL A 45 -5.97 3.57 7.53
CA VAL A 45 -4.52 3.54 7.35
C VAL A 45 -4.21 3.23 5.90
N VAL A 46 -3.48 4.12 5.23
CA VAL A 46 -3.05 3.96 3.85
C VAL A 46 -1.54 4.05 3.73
N TYR A 47 -0.96 3.31 2.78
CA TYR A 47 0.48 3.25 2.58
C TYR A 47 0.81 3.17 1.09
N PRO A 48 0.98 4.32 0.42
CA PRO A 48 1.32 4.38 -1.00
C PRO A 48 2.71 3.80 -1.28
N SER A 49 2.84 3.16 -2.44
CA SER A 49 4.11 2.66 -2.96
C SER A 49 4.71 3.56 -4.06
N THR A 50 3.90 4.42 -4.68
CA THR A 50 4.32 5.35 -5.75
C THR A 50 3.90 6.78 -5.47
N GLY A 51 4.49 7.74 -6.19
CA GLY A 51 4.09 9.16 -6.14
C GLY A 51 2.64 9.38 -6.60
N ALA A 52 2.19 8.64 -7.62
CA ALA A 52 0.80 8.69 -8.08
C ALA A 52 -0.17 8.19 -7.00
N ASP A 53 0.16 7.06 -6.36
CA ASP A 53 -0.64 6.53 -5.26
C ASP A 53 -0.69 7.52 -4.07
N LEU A 54 0.44 8.14 -3.75
CA LEU A 54 0.50 9.18 -2.71
C LEU A 54 -0.48 10.32 -3.00
N LYS A 55 -0.46 10.87 -4.22
CA LYS A 55 -1.37 11.94 -4.63
C LYS A 55 -2.84 11.49 -4.54
N GLY A 56 -3.16 10.33 -5.11
CA GLY A 56 -4.54 9.82 -5.16
C GLY A 56 -5.10 9.49 -3.78
N LEU A 57 -4.31 8.84 -2.93
CA LEU A 57 -4.71 8.50 -1.56
C LEU A 57 -4.77 9.71 -0.64
N LEU A 58 -3.87 10.68 -0.78
CA LEU A 58 -3.90 11.92 0.00
C LEU A 58 -5.18 12.71 -0.29
N LYS A 59 -5.59 12.79 -1.55
CA LYS A 59 -6.85 13.42 -1.94
C LYS A 59 -8.07 12.67 -1.39
N ALA A 60 -8.07 11.34 -1.49
CA ALA A 60 -9.13 10.52 -0.92
C ALA A 60 -9.22 10.71 0.60
N ALA A 61 -8.07 10.78 1.28
CA ALA A 61 -7.99 11.02 2.71
C ALA A 61 -8.54 12.41 3.11
N TYR A 62 -8.30 13.42 2.28
CA TYR A 62 -8.82 14.78 2.52
C TYR A 62 -10.36 14.83 2.48
N TYR A 63 -10.98 14.05 1.61
CA TYR A 63 -12.45 14.00 1.51
C TYR A 63 -13.10 12.96 2.43
N ASP A 64 -12.31 12.17 3.15
CA ASP A 64 -12.85 11.15 4.06
C ASP A 64 -13.37 11.78 5.37
N PRO A 65 -14.58 11.40 5.83
CA PRO A 65 -15.12 11.94 7.08
C PRO A 65 -14.45 11.36 8.34
N ASN A 66 -13.59 10.37 8.21
CA ASN A 66 -12.88 9.74 9.33
C ASN A 66 -11.41 10.18 9.37
N PRO A 67 -10.73 9.99 10.50
CA PRO A 67 -9.27 10.17 10.56
C PRO A 67 -8.58 9.18 9.62
N VAL A 68 -7.68 9.67 8.77
CA VAL A 68 -6.86 8.85 7.87
C VAL A 68 -5.39 9.07 8.19
N VAL A 69 -4.68 7.98 8.49
CA VAL A 69 -3.23 7.99 8.64
C VAL A 69 -2.60 7.55 7.33
N LEU A 70 -1.75 8.42 6.78
CA LEU A 70 -1.02 8.17 5.56
C LEU A 70 0.44 7.91 5.90
N LEU A 71 0.88 6.66 5.72
CA LEU A 71 2.23 6.20 5.99
C LEU A 71 3.12 6.47 4.77
N GLU A 72 4.22 7.17 4.98
CA GLU A 72 5.12 7.57 3.91
C GLU A 72 6.52 7.01 4.15
N HIS A 73 6.90 5.98 3.41
CA HIS A 73 8.23 5.39 3.57
C HIS A 73 9.31 6.34 3.04
N LYS A 74 10.17 6.83 3.93
CA LYS A 74 11.22 7.81 3.61
C LYS A 74 12.15 7.39 2.48
N GLY A 75 12.43 6.09 2.36
CA GLY A 75 13.25 5.54 1.29
C GLY A 75 12.63 5.63 -0.11
N LEU A 76 11.33 5.95 -0.22
CA LEU A 76 10.64 6.10 -1.51
C LEU A 76 10.53 7.55 -1.98
N TYR A 77 10.80 8.55 -1.12
CA TYR A 77 10.58 9.96 -1.46
C TYR A 77 11.32 10.44 -2.71
N TRP A 78 12.54 9.94 -2.94
CA TRP A 78 13.36 10.41 -4.06
C TRP A 78 13.79 9.29 -5.00
N SER A 79 13.28 8.09 -4.82
CA SER A 79 13.64 6.90 -5.62
C SER A 79 15.17 6.68 -5.73
N LYS A 80 15.92 7.09 -4.70
CA LYS A 80 17.40 7.00 -4.69
C LYS A 80 17.94 5.65 -4.23
N ILE A 81 17.08 4.81 -3.66
CA ILE A 81 17.46 3.47 -3.29
C ILE A 81 17.35 2.59 -4.54
N LYS A 82 18.43 1.86 -4.86
CA LYS A 82 18.42 0.93 -5.99
C LYS A 82 17.23 -0.02 -5.92
N GLY A 83 16.54 -0.21 -7.03
CA GLY A 83 15.34 -1.04 -7.15
C GLY A 83 14.04 -0.34 -6.71
N THR A 84 14.07 0.97 -6.46
CA THR A 84 12.86 1.76 -6.15
C THR A 84 12.53 2.80 -7.19
N GLU A 85 13.11 2.70 -8.35
CA GLU A 85 12.96 3.67 -9.44
C GLU A 85 11.50 3.85 -9.84
N GLU A 86 10.71 2.79 -9.83
CA GLU A 86 9.27 2.83 -10.13
C GLU A 86 8.42 3.52 -9.05
N SER A 87 9.00 3.91 -7.89
CA SER A 87 8.28 4.76 -6.93
C SER A 87 8.06 6.17 -7.46
N MET A 88 8.94 6.61 -8.36
CA MET A 88 8.75 7.83 -9.12
C MET A 88 7.77 7.53 -10.26
N SER A 89 6.72 8.30 -10.34
CA SER A 89 5.68 8.16 -11.35
C SER A 89 5.41 9.49 -12.03
N ILE A 90 4.87 9.43 -13.25
CA ILE A 90 4.33 10.62 -13.91
C ILE A 90 3.20 11.15 -13.04
N GLU A 91 3.18 12.46 -12.83
CA GLU A 91 2.13 13.10 -12.05
C GLU A 91 0.77 12.88 -12.74
N PRO A 92 -0.20 12.25 -12.05
CA PRO A 92 -1.53 12.07 -12.62
C PRO A 92 -2.31 13.38 -12.65
N SER A 93 -3.44 13.38 -13.37
CA SER A 93 -4.31 14.55 -13.51
C SER A 93 -4.75 15.14 -12.16
N ALA A 94 -5.24 16.40 -12.20
CA ALA A 94 -5.75 17.06 -11.00
C ALA A 94 -6.93 16.31 -10.36
N ASP A 95 -7.72 15.57 -11.14
CA ASP A 95 -8.90 14.85 -10.65
C ASP A 95 -8.61 13.42 -10.18
N TYR A 96 -7.36 12.98 -10.28
CA TYR A 96 -6.97 11.64 -9.88
C TYR A 96 -7.15 11.42 -8.37
N VAL A 97 -8.00 10.45 -8.04
CA VAL A 97 -8.30 10.01 -6.66
C VAL A 97 -8.31 8.49 -6.63
N ILE A 98 -7.74 7.91 -5.59
CA ILE A 98 -7.76 6.47 -5.35
C ILE A 98 -8.71 6.20 -4.18
N PRO A 99 -9.77 5.40 -4.36
CA PRO A 99 -10.62 5.00 -3.25
C PRO A 99 -9.82 4.24 -2.18
N ILE A 100 -9.96 4.66 -0.92
CA ILE A 100 -9.35 3.95 0.22
C ILE A 100 -9.95 2.55 0.32
N GLY A 101 -9.09 1.55 0.52
CA GLY A 101 -9.51 0.14 0.55
C GLY A 101 -9.48 -0.54 -0.82
N LYS A 102 -8.82 0.05 -1.83
CA LYS A 102 -8.63 -0.56 -3.15
C LYS A 102 -7.18 -0.86 -3.43
N ALA A 103 -6.89 -2.15 -3.64
CA ALA A 103 -5.58 -2.65 -4.03
C ALA A 103 -5.28 -2.38 -5.52
N ARG A 104 -4.03 -2.62 -5.91
CA ARG A 104 -3.58 -2.52 -7.30
C ARG A 104 -2.74 -3.73 -7.66
N THR A 105 -3.04 -4.38 -8.78
CA THR A 105 -2.12 -5.35 -9.38
C THR A 105 -0.95 -4.59 -10.02
N VAL A 106 0.25 -4.85 -9.52
CA VAL A 106 1.50 -4.21 -9.99
C VAL A 106 2.08 -4.97 -11.18
N ARG A 107 2.01 -6.29 -11.10
CA ARG A 107 2.42 -7.25 -12.15
C ARG A 107 1.41 -8.39 -12.19
N GLU A 108 1.15 -8.90 -13.37
CA GLU A 108 0.29 -10.07 -13.58
C GLU A 108 1.14 -11.26 -13.99
N ALA A 109 0.80 -12.45 -13.50
CA ALA A 109 1.34 -13.69 -14.04
C ALA A 109 0.69 -14.02 -15.38
N VAL A 110 1.41 -14.70 -16.26
CA VAL A 110 0.85 -15.11 -17.56
C VAL A 110 -0.15 -16.26 -17.40
N ALA A 111 -1.20 -16.26 -18.21
CA ALA A 111 -2.30 -17.21 -18.11
C ALA A 111 -1.82 -18.67 -18.18
N ASP A 112 -0.88 -18.97 -19.06
CA ASP A 112 -0.33 -20.29 -19.27
C ASP A 112 0.34 -20.87 -18.00
N GLU A 113 1.06 -20.07 -17.24
CA GLU A 113 1.67 -20.50 -15.97
C GLU A 113 0.63 -20.66 -14.85
N ILE A 114 -0.44 -19.88 -14.89
CA ILE A 114 -1.57 -20.02 -13.97
C ILE A 114 -2.29 -21.34 -14.23
N GLU A 115 -2.63 -21.63 -15.47
CA GLU A 115 -3.31 -22.87 -15.89
C GLU A 115 -2.50 -24.13 -15.55
N LYS A 116 -1.17 -24.06 -15.66
CA LYS A 116 -0.26 -25.15 -15.27
C LYS A 116 -0.11 -25.31 -13.74
N GLY A 117 -0.65 -24.40 -12.94
CA GLY A 117 -0.47 -24.40 -11.49
C GLY A 117 0.96 -24.04 -11.03
N ASN A 118 1.74 -23.40 -11.90
CA ASN A 118 3.12 -22.98 -11.62
C ASN A 118 3.23 -21.56 -11.08
N SER A 119 2.10 -20.89 -10.87
CA SER A 119 2.07 -19.50 -10.47
C SER A 119 2.02 -19.28 -8.96
N LEU A 120 2.40 -18.08 -8.54
CA LEU A 120 2.42 -17.61 -7.15
C LEU A 120 1.82 -16.21 -7.08
N GLY A 121 0.95 -15.94 -6.12
CA GLY A 121 0.52 -14.60 -5.77
C GLY A 121 1.38 -14.02 -4.65
N ILE A 122 1.76 -12.74 -4.75
CA ILE A 122 2.37 -11.97 -3.66
C ILE A 122 1.43 -10.86 -3.28
N ILE A 123 1.10 -10.74 -1.99
CA ILE A 123 0.32 -9.65 -1.42
C ILE A 123 1.24 -8.84 -0.53
N THR A 124 1.38 -7.55 -0.81
CA THR A 124 2.27 -6.69 -0.04
C THR A 124 1.80 -5.24 -0.06
N TYR A 125 2.60 -4.31 0.46
CA TYR A 125 2.31 -2.88 0.48
C TYR A 125 3.59 -2.04 0.60
N GLY A 126 3.51 -0.79 0.21
CA GLY A 126 4.55 0.21 0.42
C GLY A 126 5.93 -0.23 -0.09
N ARG A 127 6.93 -0.26 0.79
CA ARG A 127 8.28 -0.68 0.44
C ARG A 127 8.37 -2.15 0.01
N GLY A 128 7.50 -3.01 0.53
CA GLY A 128 7.43 -4.44 0.18
C GLY A 128 7.23 -4.69 -1.31
N VAL A 129 6.56 -3.78 -2.01
CA VAL A 129 6.39 -3.84 -3.48
C VAL A 129 7.73 -3.94 -4.18
N TYR A 130 8.72 -3.15 -3.77
CA TYR A 130 10.05 -3.11 -4.41
C TYR A 130 10.92 -4.31 -4.05
N TRP A 131 10.78 -4.83 -2.84
CA TRP A 131 11.43 -6.10 -2.47
C TRP A 131 10.86 -7.26 -3.28
N SER A 132 9.54 -7.26 -3.49
CA SER A 132 8.86 -8.26 -4.32
C SER A 132 9.29 -8.16 -5.77
N LEU A 133 9.34 -6.97 -6.36
CA LEU A 133 9.81 -6.75 -7.73
C LEU A 133 11.24 -7.23 -7.94
N GLU A 134 12.13 -7.03 -6.96
CA GLU A 134 13.50 -7.54 -7.03
C GLU A 134 13.54 -9.08 -6.93
N ALA A 135 12.74 -9.67 -6.03
CA ALA A 135 12.66 -11.12 -5.85
C ALA A 135 12.02 -11.85 -7.04
N MET A 136 11.16 -11.17 -7.82
CA MET A 136 10.50 -11.73 -8.99
C MET A 136 11.42 -11.89 -10.20
N LYS A 137 12.58 -11.21 -10.22
CA LYS A 137 13.49 -11.23 -11.39
C LYS A 137 13.82 -12.62 -11.87
N GLY A 138 13.58 -12.87 -13.14
CA GLY A 138 13.73 -14.17 -13.78
C GLY A 138 12.56 -15.14 -13.57
N ASN A 139 11.50 -14.71 -12.89
CA ASN A 139 10.25 -15.46 -12.69
C ASN A 139 9.00 -14.57 -12.87
N GLU A 140 9.13 -13.47 -13.59
CA GLU A 140 8.08 -12.46 -13.75
C GLU A 140 6.80 -13.05 -14.31
N ASP A 141 6.91 -14.00 -15.25
CA ASP A 141 5.77 -14.66 -15.89
C ASP A 141 4.93 -15.53 -14.93
N ARG A 142 5.51 -15.92 -13.79
CA ARG A 142 4.88 -16.83 -12.81
C ARG A 142 4.33 -16.14 -11.59
N ILE A 143 4.64 -14.87 -11.40
CA ILE A 143 4.32 -14.18 -10.14
C ILE A 143 3.39 -13.01 -10.39
N GLU A 144 2.24 -13.02 -9.73
CA GLU A 144 1.36 -11.87 -9.66
C GLU A 144 1.61 -11.10 -8.37
N LEU A 145 1.78 -9.78 -8.49
CA LEU A 145 2.07 -8.90 -7.36
C LEU A 145 0.92 -7.94 -7.12
N LEU A 146 0.31 -8.04 -5.94
CA LEU A 146 -0.77 -7.18 -5.45
C LEU A 146 -0.23 -6.21 -4.39
N ASP A 147 -0.38 -4.92 -4.66
CA ASP A 147 -0.11 -3.83 -3.72
C ASP A 147 -1.42 -3.42 -3.04
N LEU A 148 -1.52 -3.62 -1.74
CA LEU A 148 -2.72 -3.31 -0.96
C LEU A 148 -3.04 -1.81 -0.91
N ARG A 149 -2.04 -0.93 -0.90
CA ARG A 149 -2.17 0.53 -0.78
C ARG A 149 -2.94 1.02 0.47
N SER A 150 -3.85 0.21 0.98
CA SER A 150 -4.65 0.46 2.19
C SER A 150 -4.53 -0.71 3.15
N LEU A 151 -4.20 -0.43 4.41
CA LEU A 151 -4.06 -1.45 5.45
C LEU A 151 -5.29 -1.52 6.34
N ASN A 152 -6.06 -0.45 6.42
CA ASN A 152 -7.35 -0.38 7.07
C ASN A 152 -8.24 0.67 6.37
N PRO A 153 -9.32 0.28 5.68
CA PRO A 153 -9.72 -1.10 5.37
C PRO A 153 -8.81 -1.77 4.34
N ILE A 154 -8.74 -3.10 4.38
CA ILE A 154 -8.05 -3.94 3.40
C ILE A 154 -9.02 -4.29 2.25
N ASP A 155 -8.52 -4.44 1.03
CA ASP A 155 -9.27 -4.94 -0.14
C ASP A 155 -9.36 -6.48 -0.10
N HIS A 156 -10.31 -6.98 0.68
CA HIS A 156 -10.55 -8.41 0.79
C HIS A 156 -10.93 -9.07 -0.54
N ASP A 157 -11.63 -8.36 -1.43
CA ASP A 157 -12.07 -8.90 -2.72
C ASP A 157 -10.88 -9.15 -3.64
N ALA A 158 -9.96 -8.19 -3.72
CA ALA A 158 -8.73 -8.33 -4.50
C ALA A 158 -7.85 -9.47 -3.95
N MET A 159 -7.68 -9.54 -2.62
CA MET A 159 -6.94 -10.63 -1.98
C MET A 159 -7.57 -11.99 -2.26
N ASN A 160 -8.88 -12.12 -2.09
CA ASN A 160 -9.59 -13.39 -2.34
C ASN A 160 -9.49 -13.81 -3.81
N THR A 161 -9.56 -12.86 -4.72
CA THR A 161 -9.40 -13.11 -6.17
C THR A 161 -8.02 -13.68 -6.47
N LEU A 162 -6.97 -13.04 -5.94
CA LEU A 162 -5.59 -13.50 -6.12
C LEU A 162 -5.37 -14.88 -5.49
N CYS A 163 -5.89 -15.12 -4.26
CA CYS A 163 -5.79 -16.42 -3.60
C CYS A 163 -6.45 -17.55 -4.40
N LYS A 164 -7.62 -17.29 -4.99
CA LYS A 164 -8.32 -18.29 -5.83
C LYS A 164 -7.57 -18.57 -7.13
N LYS A 165 -6.92 -17.54 -7.68
CA LYS A 165 -6.23 -17.60 -8.97
C LYS A 165 -4.94 -18.43 -8.90
N HIS A 166 -4.17 -18.34 -7.82
CA HIS A 166 -2.84 -18.92 -7.75
C HIS A 166 -2.70 -20.16 -6.86
N GLY A 167 -3.58 -20.40 -5.93
CA GLY A 167 -3.48 -21.53 -4.99
C GLY A 167 -2.28 -21.49 -4.02
N LYS A 168 -1.27 -20.66 -4.28
CA LYS A 168 -0.11 -20.37 -3.45
C LYS A 168 0.03 -18.87 -3.31
N VAL A 169 0.16 -18.39 -2.09
CA VAL A 169 0.26 -16.94 -1.81
C VAL A 169 1.32 -16.69 -0.75
N LEU A 170 2.14 -15.68 -1.00
CA LEU A 170 3.09 -15.10 -0.05
C LEU A 170 2.53 -13.76 0.46
N LEU A 171 2.64 -13.53 1.78
CA LEU A 171 2.27 -12.29 2.46
C LEU A 171 3.53 -11.60 2.98
#